data_a650c5badb330298793d0e1db4e6e067
#
_entry.id   a650c5badb330298793d0e1db4e6e067
#
_cell.length_a   1.000
_cell.length_b   1.000
_cell.length_c   1.000
_cell.angle_alpha   90.00
_cell.angle_beta   90.00
_cell.angle_gamma   90.00
#
_symmetry.space_group_name_H-M   'P 1'
#
loop_
_entity.id
_entity.type
_entity.pdbx_description
1 polymer ?
#
loop_
_entity_poly.entity_id
_entity_poly.type
_entity_poly.pdbx_seq_one_letter_code
_entity_poly.pdbx_strand_id
1 'polypeptide(L)'
;MASTFARAIGVTVENANAALLGATTIGRGPIADMSVDGDTLVVTNYGDHNVVMLNAKSLAVTGGVAAREPSAVVVANGRAHVGVASANYDAVAVIDIRTSAVIASYPLSFNVTAMAASPDGKRVYAGRAGDGGIDVSVIDTTADRVGTIYLAKGDDTNIDALRVDASGRRLYAAVSDARSSRLVVVDLETGRVHRSLEVGDAIRGMEIGLDSTAYVLTSDLNERGVLHAIDLVANRIVASVPVATAPTQLALSVDGTRAYVVDYDHVVVLSTETLTVVDTISVGARPSCVAVGVDRLYVADCAGGVTAYAVPAPEPMLYAALVAANPVAAVEIRELEPAGV
;
A
#
# COMPACT_ATOMS: atom_id res chain seq x y z
N MET A 1 24.62 13.97 -2.65
CA MET A 1 23.98 13.99 -1.30
C MET A 1 23.66 12.58 -0.79
N ALA A 2 23.16 11.65 -1.61
CA ALA A 2 22.89 10.26 -1.19
C ALA A 2 24.10 9.57 -0.52
N SER A 3 25.32 9.76 -1.05
CA SER A 3 26.53 9.19 -0.46
C SER A 3 26.89 9.75 0.94
N THR A 4 26.40 10.94 1.25
CA THR A 4 26.67 11.61 2.54
C THR A 4 25.72 11.10 3.63
N PHE A 5 24.48 10.76 3.26
CA PHE A 5 23.48 10.22 4.19
C PHE A 5 23.81 8.76 4.59
N ALA A 6 24.14 7.92 3.60
CA ALA A 6 24.57 6.54 3.84
C ALA A 6 25.79 6.48 4.79
N ARG A 7 26.68 7.48 4.70
CA ARG A 7 27.86 7.60 5.58
C ARG A 7 27.51 7.99 7.01
N ALA A 8 26.41 8.75 7.20
CA ALA A 8 25.97 9.20 8.54
C ALA A 8 25.33 8.07 9.37
N ILE A 9 24.72 7.06 8.71
CA ILE A 9 24.11 5.90 9.37
C ILE A 9 24.99 4.64 9.38
N GLY A 10 26.23 4.74 8.87
CA GLY A 10 27.24 3.65 8.96
C GLY A 10 26.96 2.44 8.08
N VAL A 11 26.08 2.59 7.06
CA VAL A 11 25.71 1.51 6.14
C VAL A 11 26.65 1.51 4.94
N THR A 12 27.34 0.41 4.70
CA THR A 12 28.00 0.11 3.42
C THR A 12 26.91 -0.36 2.46
N VAL A 13 26.44 0.53 1.60
CA VAL A 13 25.52 0.17 0.51
C VAL A 13 26.31 -0.62 -0.52
N GLU A 14 26.12 -1.92 -0.61
CA GLU A 14 26.46 -2.66 -1.82
C GLU A 14 25.53 -2.16 -2.92
N ASN A 15 26.10 -1.53 -3.95
CA ASN A 15 25.35 -0.99 -5.09
C ASN A 15 24.69 -2.13 -5.89
N ALA A 16 23.55 -2.59 -5.44
CA ALA A 16 22.64 -3.36 -6.27
C ALA A 16 21.75 -2.35 -7.01
N ASN A 17 22.26 -1.80 -8.12
CA ASN A 17 21.48 -0.91 -8.98
C ASN A 17 20.24 -1.66 -9.48
N ALA A 18 19.05 -1.35 -8.95
CA ALA A 18 17.81 -1.80 -9.54
C ALA A 18 17.80 -1.39 -11.01
N ALA A 19 17.76 -2.38 -11.91
CA ALA A 19 17.86 -2.12 -13.33
C ALA A 19 16.62 -1.37 -13.83
N LEU A 20 16.82 -0.25 -14.52
CA LEU A 20 15.75 0.47 -15.21
C LEU A 20 15.17 -0.43 -16.32
N LEU A 21 13.87 -0.72 -16.25
CA LEU A 21 13.15 -1.52 -17.24
C LEU A 21 12.47 -0.68 -18.32
N GLY A 22 12.04 0.53 -17.98
CA GLY A 22 11.38 1.44 -18.89
C GLY A 22 10.80 2.66 -18.17
N ALA A 23 10.42 3.65 -18.97
CA ALA A 23 9.75 4.84 -18.47
C ALA A 23 8.72 5.32 -19.50
N THR A 24 7.67 5.98 -19.04
CA THR A 24 6.65 6.64 -19.87
C THR A 24 6.20 7.92 -19.19
N THR A 25 5.58 8.82 -19.97
CA THR A 25 4.92 10.01 -19.44
C THR A 25 3.44 9.94 -19.81
N ILE A 26 2.56 10.10 -18.85
CA ILE A 26 1.10 9.95 -19.03
C ILE A 26 0.34 11.28 -18.98
N GLY A 27 1.04 12.37 -19.15
CA GLY A 27 0.48 13.71 -19.09
C GLY A 27 1.22 14.59 -18.09
N ARG A 28 0.55 15.62 -17.58
CA ARG A 28 1.10 16.52 -16.55
C ARG A 28 0.78 15.96 -15.17
N GLY A 29 1.77 15.96 -14.28
CA GLY A 29 1.59 15.57 -12.90
C GLY A 29 0.98 16.65 -11.99
N PRO A 30 0.85 16.43 -10.71
CA PRO A 30 1.38 15.26 -10.02
C PRO A 30 0.52 13.98 -10.21
N ILE A 31 1.17 12.84 -10.19
CA ILE A 31 0.50 11.55 -10.01
C ILE A 31 0.22 11.39 -8.52
N ALA A 32 -1.03 11.08 -8.17
CA ALA A 32 -1.45 10.99 -6.77
C ALA A 32 -1.20 9.61 -6.17
N ASP A 33 -1.55 8.55 -6.90
CA ASP A 33 -1.44 7.18 -6.40
C ASP A 33 -1.38 6.17 -7.55
N MET A 34 -0.91 4.96 -7.26
CA MET A 34 -0.84 3.84 -8.21
C MET A 34 -1.21 2.52 -7.54
N SER A 35 -1.86 1.66 -8.30
CA SER A 35 -2.15 0.29 -7.88
C SER A 35 -1.94 -0.69 -9.03
N VAL A 36 -1.33 -1.84 -8.75
CA VAL A 36 -1.06 -2.87 -9.75
C VAL A 36 -1.90 -4.12 -9.47
N ASP A 37 -2.49 -4.68 -10.53
CA ASP A 37 -3.21 -5.95 -10.49
C ASP A 37 -2.88 -6.75 -11.76
N GLY A 38 -2.18 -7.87 -11.59
CA GLY A 38 -1.69 -8.68 -12.69
C GLY A 38 -0.85 -7.88 -13.70
N ASP A 39 -1.32 -7.83 -14.94
CA ASP A 39 -0.65 -7.12 -16.04
C ASP A 39 -1.09 -5.65 -16.20
N THR A 40 -1.87 -5.11 -15.28
CA THR A 40 -2.37 -3.73 -15.36
C THR A 40 -1.86 -2.88 -14.19
N LEU A 41 -1.29 -1.73 -14.50
CA LEU A 41 -0.98 -0.65 -13.57
C LEU A 41 -2.02 0.46 -13.75
N VAL A 42 -2.76 0.76 -12.70
CA VAL A 42 -3.73 1.88 -12.67
C VAL A 42 -3.07 3.06 -11.97
N VAL A 43 -3.17 4.22 -12.60
CA VAL A 43 -2.49 5.44 -12.17
C VAL A 43 -3.52 6.57 -12.07
N THR A 44 -3.59 7.21 -10.90
CA THR A 44 -4.41 8.42 -10.70
C THR A 44 -3.57 9.65 -10.98
N ASN A 45 -3.86 10.32 -12.09
CA ASN A 45 -3.19 11.56 -12.47
C ASN A 45 -4.02 12.77 -12.04
N TYR A 46 -3.68 13.32 -10.87
CA TYR A 46 -4.33 14.50 -10.31
C TYR A 46 -4.18 15.73 -11.20
N GLY A 47 -2.99 15.91 -11.80
CA GLY A 47 -2.67 17.10 -12.60
C GLY A 47 -3.47 17.23 -13.89
N ASP A 48 -3.86 16.12 -14.52
CA ASP A 48 -4.65 16.09 -15.74
C ASP A 48 -6.09 15.58 -15.53
N HIS A 49 -6.51 15.41 -14.29
CA HIS A 49 -7.87 14.96 -13.94
C HIS A 49 -8.29 13.68 -14.67
N ASN A 50 -7.44 12.67 -14.65
CA ASN A 50 -7.74 11.39 -15.28
C ASN A 50 -7.17 10.21 -14.49
N VAL A 51 -7.71 9.03 -14.78
CA VAL A 51 -7.17 7.73 -14.38
C VAL A 51 -6.68 7.04 -15.63
N VAL A 52 -5.42 6.59 -15.62
CA VAL A 52 -4.78 5.95 -16.77
C VAL A 52 -4.48 4.50 -16.43
N MET A 53 -4.78 3.60 -17.36
CA MET A 53 -4.39 2.20 -17.29
C MET A 53 -3.18 1.97 -18.19
N LEU A 54 -2.14 1.36 -17.62
CA LEU A 54 -0.93 0.98 -18.33
C LEU A 54 -0.78 -0.54 -18.32
N ASN A 55 -0.22 -1.09 -19.37
CA ASN A 55 0.30 -2.44 -19.29
C ASN A 55 1.52 -2.47 -18.36
N ALA A 56 1.48 -3.26 -17.32
CA ALA A 56 2.49 -3.30 -16.26
C ALA A 56 3.89 -3.68 -16.77
N LYS A 57 4.00 -4.42 -17.88
CA LYS A 57 5.29 -4.85 -18.44
C LYS A 57 5.90 -3.84 -19.41
N SER A 58 5.08 -3.30 -20.32
CA SER A 58 5.55 -2.40 -21.39
C SER A 58 5.39 -0.93 -21.06
N LEU A 59 4.65 -0.56 -20.03
CA LEU A 59 4.21 0.79 -19.69
C LEU A 59 3.42 1.47 -20.81
N ALA A 60 2.92 0.71 -21.78
CA ALA A 60 2.04 1.25 -22.82
C ALA A 60 0.67 1.59 -22.23
N VAL A 61 0.11 2.73 -22.60
CA VAL A 61 -1.25 3.12 -22.23
C VAL A 61 -2.23 2.16 -22.89
N THR A 62 -3.07 1.53 -22.11
CA THR A 62 -4.12 0.59 -22.56
C THR A 62 -5.51 1.19 -22.48
N GLY A 63 -5.69 2.24 -21.68
CA GLY A 63 -6.95 2.93 -21.52
C GLY A 63 -6.85 4.13 -20.59
N GLY A 64 -7.95 4.88 -20.48
CA GLY A 64 -8.04 6.03 -19.59
C GLY A 64 -9.45 6.54 -19.43
N VAL A 65 -9.72 7.18 -18.31
CA VAL A 65 -11.02 7.75 -17.92
C VAL A 65 -10.80 9.14 -17.33
N ALA A 66 -11.61 10.10 -17.76
CA ALA A 66 -11.64 11.41 -17.10
C ALA A 66 -12.21 11.25 -15.68
N ALA A 67 -11.47 11.75 -14.70
CA ALA A 67 -11.83 11.70 -13.30
C ALA A 67 -11.34 12.98 -12.61
N ARG A 68 -12.23 13.73 -12.01
CA ARG A 68 -11.85 15.00 -11.41
C ARG A 68 -11.09 14.77 -10.11
N GLU A 69 -9.92 15.39 -10.01
CA GLU A 69 -9.06 15.36 -8.81
C GLU A 69 -8.93 13.95 -8.21
N PRO A 70 -8.51 12.95 -9.05
CA PRO A 70 -8.42 11.59 -8.55
C PRO A 70 -7.31 11.49 -7.50
N SER A 71 -7.61 10.82 -6.40
CA SER A 71 -6.72 10.68 -5.24
C SER A 71 -6.24 9.23 -5.08
N ALA A 72 -6.60 8.58 -3.99
CA ALA A 72 -6.25 7.20 -3.71
C ALA A 72 -6.89 6.23 -4.71
N VAL A 73 -6.19 5.13 -5.01
CA VAL A 73 -6.71 4.04 -5.85
C VAL A 73 -6.41 2.69 -5.22
N VAL A 74 -7.39 1.79 -5.31
CA VAL A 74 -7.20 0.37 -5.01
C VAL A 74 -7.84 -0.47 -6.10
N VAL A 75 -7.14 -1.51 -6.54
CA VAL A 75 -7.67 -2.45 -7.54
C VAL A 75 -8.08 -3.75 -6.86
N ALA A 76 -9.28 -4.23 -7.21
CA ALA A 76 -9.81 -5.49 -6.73
C ALA A 76 -10.75 -6.10 -7.78
N ASN A 77 -10.60 -7.39 -8.07
CA ASN A 77 -11.47 -8.13 -8.98
C ASN A 77 -11.61 -7.48 -10.38
N GLY A 78 -10.52 -6.98 -10.95
CA GLY A 78 -10.51 -6.32 -12.26
C GLY A 78 -11.21 -4.96 -12.30
N ARG A 79 -11.41 -4.32 -11.15
CA ARG A 79 -12.02 -3.00 -11.00
C ARG A 79 -11.10 -2.08 -10.23
N ALA A 80 -10.90 -0.87 -10.73
CA ALA A 80 -10.24 0.19 -10.00
C ALA A 80 -11.30 1.00 -9.23
N HIS A 81 -11.10 1.13 -7.94
CA HIS A 81 -11.86 2.00 -7.06
C HIS A 81 -11.03 3.23 -6.80
N VAL A 82 -11.55 4.39 -7.16
CA VAL A 82 -10.80 5.66 -7.18
C VAL A 82 -11.55 6.71 -6.39
N GLY A 83 -10.89 7.33 -5.44
CA GLY A 83 -11.37 8.53 -4.79
C GLY A 83 -11.39 9.69 -5.77
N VAL A 84 -12.52 10.33 -5.98
CA VAL A 84 -12.68 11.47 -6.88
C VAL A 84 -13.42 12.60 -6.18
N ALA A 85 -12.98 13.83 -6.43
CA ALA A 85 -13.67 15.01 -5.91
C ALA A 85 -14.56 15.63 -6.98
N SER A 86 -15.65 16.27 -6.53
CA SER A 86 -16.52 17.07 -7.39
C SER A 86 -16.87 18.39 -6.70
N ALA A 87 -17.53 19.28 -7.42
CA ALA A 87 -17.93 20.58 -6.85
C ALA A 87 -18.96 20.46 -5.70
N ASN A 88 -19.70 19.36 -5.66
CA ASN A 88 -20.83 19.19 -4.75
C ASN A 88 -20.68 18.02 -3.77
N TYR A 89 -19.85 17.03 -4.08
CA TYR A 89 -19.62 15.85 -3.26
C TYR A 89 -18.36 15.12 -3.71
N ASP A 90 -17.77 14.36 -2.83
CA ASP A 90 -16.74 13.41 -3.16
C ASP A 90 -17.36 12.04 -3.41
N ALA A 91 -16.67 11.17 -4.12
CA ALA A 91 -17.16 9.86 -4.43
C ALA A 91 -16.03 8.83 -4.56
N VAL A 92 -16.38 7.55 -4.47
CA VAL A 92 -15.56 6.47 -5.00
C VAL A 92 -16.14 6.07 -6.35
N ALA A 93 -15.40 6.36 -7.42
CA ALA A 93 -15.71 5.88 -8.76
C ALA A 93 -15.21 4.44 -8.93
N VAL A 94 -16.00 3.59 -9.57
CA VAL A 94 -15.63 2.22 -9.90
C VAL A 94 -15.43 2.12 -11.41
N ILE A 95 -14.23 1.77 -11.82
CA ILE A 95 -13.81 1.69 -13.22
C ILE A 95 -13.50 0.24 -13.55
N ASP A 96 -14.12 -0.31 -14.57
CA ASP A 96 -13.70 -1.58 -15.16
C ASP A 96 -12.38 -1.39 -15.89
N ILE A 97 -11.31 -2.05 -15.41
CA ILE A 97 -9.94 -1.81 -15.93
C ILE A 97 -9.75 -2.34 -17.35
N ARG A 98 -10.56 -3.29 -17.81
CA ARG A 98 -10.46 -3.86 -19.15
C ARG A 98 -11.13 -2.98 -20.20
N THR A 99 -12.23 -2.33 -19.85
CA THR A 99 -13.01 -1.51 -20.77
C THR A 99 -12.77 -0.01 -20.60
N SER A 100 -12.10 0.39 -19.52
CA SER A 100 -11.92 1.79 -19.12
C SER A 100 -13.25 2.53 -18.96
N ALA A 101 -14.29 1.83 -18.52
CA ALA A 101 -15.61 2.41 -18.32
C ALA A 101 -15.89 2.62 -16.83
N VAL A 102 -16.45 3.78 -16.47
CA VAL A 102 -17.03 3.98 -15.13
C VAL A 102 -18.32 3.16 -15.06
N ILE A 103 -18.35 2.17 -14.16
CA ILE A 103 -19.49 1.23 -14.02
C ILE A 103 -20.34 1.52 -12.80
N ALA A 104 -19.83 2.23 -11.81
CA ALA A 104 -20.56 2.68 -10.61
C ALA A 104 -19.89 3.91 -10.00
N SER A 105 -20.62 4.62 -9.17
CA SER A 105 -20.09 5.73 -8.37
C SER A 105 -20.85 5.77 -7.04
N TYR A 106 -20.10 5.84 -5.95
CA TYR A 106 -20.63 5.92 -4.58
C TYR A 106 -20.36 7.31 -4.01
N PRO A 107 -21.38 8.19 -3.98
CA PRO A 107 -21.24 9.52 -3.40
C PRO A 107 -20.93 9.44 -1.90
N LEU A 108 -19.99 10.25 -1.46
CA LEU A 108 -19.52 10.36 -0.07
C LEU A 108 -19.60 11.83 0.39
N SER A 109 -19.76 12.03 1.70
CA SER A 109 -19.92 13.37 2.26
C SER A 109 -18.62 14.10 2.53
N PHE A 110 -17.50 13.35 2.65
CA PHE A 110 -16.20 13.86 3.06
C PHE A 110 -15.12 13.43 2.07
N ASN A 111 -13.97 14.09 2.16
CA ASN A 111 -12.77 13.79 1.42
C ASN A 111 -12.30 12.33 1.64
N VAL A 112 -12.06 11.61 0.56
CA VAL A 112 -11.41 10.30 0.59
C VAL A 112 -9.90 10.51 0.68
N THR A 113 -9.31 10.10 1.80
CA THR A 113 -7.88 10.30 2.08
C THR A 113 -7.06 9.02 1.89
N ALA A 114 -7.65 7.85 2.13
CA ALA A 114 -7.00 6.56 1.97
C ALA A 114 -8.00 5.47 1.60
N MET A 115 -7.54 4.44 0.92
CA MET A 115 -8.40 3.33 0.51
C MET A 115 -7.72 1.97 0.75
N ALA A 116 -8.54 0.94 1.00
CA ALA A 116 -8.13 -0.44 1.07
C ALA A 116 -9.23 -1.36 0.52
N ALA A 117 -8.85 -2.52 -0.02
CA ALA A 117 -9.79 -3.56 -0.41
C ALA A 117 -9.72 -4.75 0.55
N SER A 118 -10.84 -5.47 0.71
CA SER A 118 -10.81 -6.78 1.36
C SER A 118 -10.06 -7.79 0.49
N PRO A 119 -9.41 -8.82 1.08
CA PRO A 119 -8.67 -9.82 0.33
C PRO A 119 -9.51 -10.58 -0.72
N ASP A 120 -10.80 -10.72 -0.49
CA ASP A 120 -11.74 -11.33 -1.44
C ASP A 120 -12.26 -10.33 -2.50
N GLY A 121 -11.86 -9.07 -2.42
CA GLY A 121 -12.24 -7.99 -3.33
C GLY A 121 -13.72 -7.58 -3.31
N LYS A 122 -14.50 -8.06 -2.34
CA LYS A 122 -15.94 -7.76 -2.27
C LYS A 122 -16.24 -6.46 -1.53
N ARG A 123 -15.32 -5.98 -0.72
CA ARG A 123 -15.48 -4.74 0.05
C ARG A 123 -14.32 -3.80 -0.22
N VAL A 124 -14.66 -2.53 -0.32
CA VAL A 124 -13.71 -1.43 -0.38
C VAL A 124 -13.96 -0.51 0.81
N TYR A 125 -12.89 -0.15 1.47
CA TYR A 125 -12.87 0.72 2.63
C TYR A 125 -12.29 2.05 2.21
N ALA A 126 -13.06 3.14 2.34
CA ALA A 126 -12.64 4.49 2.03
C ALA A 126 -12.57 5.31 3.32
N GLY A 127 -11.36 5.66 3.73
CA GLY A 127 -11.11 6.55 4.86
C GLY A 127 -11.48 7.97 4.50
N ARG A 128 -12.20 8.63 5.39
CA ARG A 128 -12.71 9.98 5.17
C ARG A 128 -12.37 10.88 6.34
N ALA A 129 -12.02 12.12 6.02
CA ALA A 129 -11.80 13.17 7.00
C ALA A 129 -12.69 14.38 6.67
N GLY A 130 -13.40 14.89 7.66
CA GLY A 130 -14.29 16.02 7.49
C GLY A 130 -14.62 16.71 8.81
N ASP A 131 -15.50 17.70 8.76
CA ASP A 131 -15.89 18.50 9.92
C ASP A 131 -16.43 17.62 11.05
N GLY A 132 -15.72 17.58 12.16
CA GLY A 132 -16.13 16.89 13.37
C GLY A 132 -15.65 15.45 13.52
N GLY A 133 -14.83 14.91 12.60
CA GLY A 133 -14.22 13.59 12.80
C GLY A 133 -13.82 12.83 11.57
N ILE A 134 -13.39 11.59 11.81
CA ILE A 134 -12.97 10.63 10.78
C ILE A 134 -13.79 9.36 10.86
N ASP A 135 -14.08 8.81 9.69
CA ASP A 135 -14.75 7.52 9.55
C ASP A 135 -14.25 6.73 8.33
N VAL A 136 -14.69 5.50 8.23
CA VAL A 136 -14.44 4.64 7.07
C VAL A 136 -15.77 4.26 6.45
N SER A 137 -15.97 4.65 5.20
CA SER A 137 -17.07 4.12 4.37
C SER A 137 -16.72 2.70 3.93
N VAL A 138 -17.63 1.78 4.17
CA VAL A 138 -17.53 0.38 3.76
C VAL A 138 -18.44 0.17 2.56
N ILE A 139 -17.86 0.04 1.38
CA ILE A 139 -18.57 -0.19 0.12
C ILE A 139 -18.60 -1.69 -0.14
N ASP A 140 -19.78 -2.31 -0.03
CA ASP A 140 -19.99 -3.69 -0.45
C ASP A 140 -20.34 -3.70 -1.95
N THR A 141 -19.35 -4.08 -2.77
CA THR A 141 -19.46 -4.06 -4.23
C THR A 141 -20.35 -5.17 -4.80
N THR A 142 -20.74 -6.14 -3.98
CA THR A 142 -21.63 -7.24 -4.38
C THR A 142 -23.08 -6.97 -4.04
N ALA A 143 -23.31 -6.30 -2.90
CA ALA A 143 -24.64 -5.95 -2.42
C ALA A 143 -25.05 -4.52 -2.79
N ASP A 144 -24.15 -3.76 -3.44
CA ASP A 144 -24.35 -2.35 -3.81
C ASP A 144 -24.82 -1.49 -2.63
N ARG A 145 -24.09 -1.59 -1.51
CA ARG A 145 -24.42 -0.90 -0.25
C ARG A 145 -23.21 -0.21 0.32
N VAL A 146 -23.46 0.92 0.98
CA VAL A 146 -22.46 1.67 1.74
C VAL A 146 -22.83 1.67 3.21
N GLY A 147 -21.92 1.25 4.06
CA GLY A 147 -21.97 1.37 5.51
C GLY A 147 -20.91 2.34 6.01
N THR A 148 -20.92 2.64 7.30
CA THR A 148 -19.92 3.55 7.91
C THR A 148 -19.43 3.00 9.24
N ILE A 149 -18.10 3.08 9.45
CA ILE A 149 -17.43 2.77 10.71
C ILE A 149 -16.84 4.07 11.23
N TYR A 150 -17.32 4.55 12.36
CA TYR A 150 -16.78 5.74 13.01
C TYR A 150 -15.50 5.41 13.79
N LEU A 151 -14.42 6.17 13.52
CA LEU A 151 -13.13 5.96 14.18
C LEU A 151 -12.86 6.94 15.32
N ALA A 152 -13.05 8.22 15.08
CA ALA A 152 -12.83 9.27 16.08
C ALA A 152 -13.62 10.53 15.78
N LYS A 153 -13.84 11.31 16.82
CA LYS A 153 -14.35 12.70 16.73
C LYS A 153 -13.18 13.66 16.98
N GLY A 154 -13.22 14.79 16.38
CA GLY A 154 -12.27 15.89 16.55
C GLY A 154 -11.98 16.58 15.23
N ASP A 155 -11.72 17.87 15.32
CA ASP A 155 -11.22 18.67 14.21
C ASP A 155 -9.74 18.34 14.01
N ASP A 156 -9.22 18.56 12.81
CA ASP A 156 -7.82 18.31 12.44
C ASP A 156 -7.36 16.84 12.55
N THR A 157 -8.29 15.88 12.53
CA THR A 157 -7.94 14.45 12.42
C THR A 157 -7.97 13.99 10.98
N ASN A 158 -7.03 13.12 10.61
CA ASN A 158 -6.92 12.55 9.26
C ASN A 158 -6.69 11.03 9.32
N ILE A 159 -7.07 10.34 8.23
CA ILE A 159 -6.69 8.95 7.98
C ILE A 159 -5.61 8.96 6.91
N ASP A 160 -4.37 8.64 7.27
CA ASP A 160 -3.22 8.72 6.38
C ASP A 160 -3.04 7.44 5.56
N ALA A 161 -3.44 6.29 6.12
CA ALA A 161 -3.42 5.01 5.41
C ALA A 161 -4.46 4.05 5.96
N LEU A 162 -4.93 3.14 5.09
CA LEU A 162 -5.79 2.01 5.44
C LEU A 162 -5.21 0.72 4.91
N ARG A 163 -5.25 -0.35 5.71
CA ARG A 163 -4.91 -1.72 5.27
C ARG A 163 -5.86 -2.72 5.92
N VAL A 164 -6.16 -3.78 5.19
CA VAL A 164 -6.93 -4.93 5.70
C VAL A 164 -5.98 -6.11 5.85
N ASP A 165 -6.11 -6.87 6.93
CA ASP A 165 -5.31 -8.07 7.12
C ASP A 165 -5.65 -9.16 6.08
N ALA A 166 -4.75 -10.11 5.89
CA ALA A 166 -4.94 -11.21 4.94
C ALA A 166 -6.16 -12.08 5.26
N SER A 167 -6.64 -12.07 6.50
CA SER A 167 -7.85 -12.80 6.91
C SER A 167 -9.15 -12.05 6.58
N GLY A 168 -9.08 -10.76 6.25
CA GLY A 168 -10.25 -9.90 6.04
C GLY A 168 -11.04 -9.58 7.31
N ARG A 169 -10.47 -9.82 8.49
CA ARG A 169 -11.17 -9.63 9.77
C ARG A 169 -10.84 -8.31 10.45
N ARG A 170 -9.71 -7.72 10.13
CA ARG A 170 -9.26 -6.48 10.77
C ARG A 170 -8.91 -5.43 9.74
N LEU A 171 -9.37 -4.21 10.00
CA LEU A 171 -8.93 -3.01 9.30
C LEU A 171 -7.99 -2.25 10.22
N TYR A 172 -6.88 -1.84 9.66
CA TYR A 172 -5.88 -1.00 10.31
C TYR A 172 -5.95 0.39 9.68
N ALA A 173 -6.13 1.38 10.52
CA ALA A 173 -6.15 2.78 10.12
C ALA A 173 -5.00 3.53 10.79
N ALA A 174 -4.13 4.13 9.98
CA ALA A 174 -3.16 5.09 10.42
C ALA A 174 -3.86 6.45 10.56
N VAL A 175 -3.89 6.97 11.76
CA VAL A 175 -4.65 8.19 12.10
C VAL A 175 -3.71 9.21 12.70
N SER A 176 -3.71 10.43 12.15
CA SER A 176 -3.00 11.57 12.70
C SER A 176 -3.95 12.64 13.18
N ASP A 177 -3.55 13.36 14.20
CA ASP A 177 -4.14 14.63 14.61
C ASP A 177 -3.03 15.70 14.80
N ALA A 178 -3.38 16.90 15.23
CA ALA A 178 -2.43 17.99 15.38
C ALA A 178 -1.32 17.72 16.44
N ARG A 179 -1.43 16.68 17.24
CA ARG A 179 -0.54 16.40 18.37
C ARG A 179 0.25 15.11 18.23
N SER A 180 -0.39 14.07 17.69
CA SER A 180 0.19 12.74 17.61
C SER A 180 -0.45 11.89 16.52
N SER A 181 0.13 10.76 16.25
CA SER A 181 -0.44 9.75 15.38
C SER A 181 -0.61 8.41 16.09
N ARG A 182 -1.53 7.61 15.59
CA ARG A 182 -1.85 6.30 16.15
C ARG A 182 -2.25 5.30 15.10
N LEU A 183 -1.98 4.05 15.36
CA LEU A 183 -2.52 2.92 14.63
C LEU A 183 -3.81 2.46 15.31
N VAL A 184 -4.93 2.56 14.63
CA VAL A 184 -6.26 2.13 15.11
C VAL A 184 -6.61 0.80 14.47
N VAL A 185 -6.99 -0.19 15.27
CA VAL A 185 -7.39 -1.52 14.82
C VAL A 185 -8.91 -1.64 14.96
N VAL A 186 -9.58 -1.92 13.85
CA VAL A 186 -11.03 -2.12 13.78
C VAL A 186 -11.31 -3.60 13.55
N ASP A 187 -12.23 -4.14 14.32
CA ASP A 187 -12.82 -5.46 14.08
C ASP A 187 -13.92 -5.32 13.01
N LEU A 188 -13.74 -5.96 11.87
CA LEU A 188 -14.63 -5.83 10.72
C LEU A 188 -15.94 -6.63 10.83
N GLU A 189 -16.01 -7.58 11.75
CA GLU A 189 -17.25 -8.31 12.02
C GLU A 189 -18.21 -7.43 12.84
N THR A 190 -17.69 -6.73 13.84
CA THR A 190 -18.50 -5.87 14.71
C THR A 190 -18.56 -4.42 14.26
N GLY A 191 -17.68 -3.97 13.37
CA GLY A 191 -17.52 -2.59 12.95
C GLY A 191 -17.04 -1.65 14.07
N ARG A 192 -16.35 -2.17 15.09
CA ARG A 192 -15.92 -1.38 16.26
C ARG A 192 -14.41 -1.30 16.35
N VAL A 193 -13.94 -0.18 16.89
CA VAL A 193 -12.54 -0.04 17.29
C VAL A 193 -12.24 -1.07 18.36
N HIS A 194 -11.27 -1.95 18.09
CA HIS A 194 -10.83 -2.99 18.99
C HIS A 194 -9.72 -2.52 19.91
N ARG A 195 -8.73 -1.78 19.36
CA ARG A 195 -7.59 -1.23 20.11
C ARG A 195 -6.92 -0.12 19.30
N SER A 196 -6.03 0.61 19.98
CA SER A 196 -5.21 1.66 19.39
C SER A 196 -3.81 1.59 19.98
N LEU A 197 -2.81 1.99 19.18
CA LEU A 197 -1.42 2.13 19.59
C LEU A 197 -0.94 3.52 19.18
N GLU A 198 -0.41 4.28 20.11
CA GLU A 198 0.24 5.55 19.80
C GLU A 198 1.58 5.30 19.09
N VAL A 199 1.82 6.03 17.99
CA VAL A 199 3.04 5.92 17.18
C VAL A 199 3.92 7.15 17.37
N GLY A 200 3.33 8.32 17.52
CA GLY A 200 4.01 9.58 17.81
C GLY A 200 3.95 10.56 16.65
N ASP A 201 4.99 10.62 15.82
CA ASP A 201 5.09 11.57 14.71
C ASP A 201 4.10 11.30 13.58
N ALA A 202 3.91 12.29 12.69
CA ALA A 202 2.97 12.20 11.57
C ALA A 202 3.25 10.98 10.68
N ILE A 203 2.21 10.15 10.47
CA ILE A 203 2.31 8.97 9.61
C ILE A 203 2.31 9.40 8.14
N ARG A 204 3.18 8.78 7.32
CA ARG A 204 3.31 9.00 5.87
C ARG A 204 2.89 7.78 5.06
N GLY A 205 2.81 6.63 5.69
CA GLY A 205 2.38 5.39 5.05
C GLY A 205 2.39 4.24 6.03
N MET A 206 1.67 3.19 5.68
CA MET A 206 1.59 1.97 6.47
C MET A 206 1.41 0.79 5.53
N GLU A 207 2.11 -0.30 5.81
CA GLU A 207 1.92 -1.59 5.16
C GLU A 207 1.86 -2.72 6.19
N ILE A 208 1.24 -3.82 5.82
CA ILE A 208 1.14 -5.01 6.69
C ILE A 208 1.92 -6.14 6.02
N GLY A 209 2.92 -6.66 6.72
CA GLY A 209 3.68 -7.84 6.32
C GLY A 209 2.88 -9.13 6.51
N LEU A 210 3.37 -10.20 5.90
CA LEU A 210 2.74 -11.53 5.94
C LEU A 210 2.81 -12.19 7.33
N ASP A 211 3.73 -11.71 8.17
CA ASP A 211 4.02 -12.20 9.53
C ASP A 211 3.22 -11.50 10.64
N SER A 212 2.19 -10.74 10.29
CA SER A 212 1.43 -9.89 11.21
C SER A 212 2.25 -8.74 11.82
N THR A 213 3.28 -8.27 11.13
CA THR A 213 3.99 -7.04 11.45
C THR A 213 3.42 -5.89 10.61
N ALA A 214 3.08 -4.77 11.23
CA ALA A 214 2.83 -3.53 10.50
C ALA A 214 4.11 -2.71 10.42
N TYR A 215 4.40 -2.21 9.23
CA TYR A 215 5.46 -1.24 8.98
C TYR A 215 4.81 0.12 8.84
N VAL A 216 5.14 1.04 9.75
CA VAL A 216 4.57 2.39 9.78
C VAL A 216 5.69 3.40 9.57
N LEU A 217 5.57 4.17 8.51
CA LEU A 217 6.50 5.24 8.18
C LEU A 217 5.99 6.54 8.77
N THR A 218 6.84 7.19 9.56
CA THR A 218 6.56 8.52 10.15
C THR A 218 7.58 9.54 9.71
N SER A 219 7.25 10.82 9.84
CA SER A 219 8.23 11.89 9.76
C SER A 219 7.98 12.96 10.82
N ASP A 220 9.08 13.43 11.44
CA ASP A 220 9.03 14.51 12.42
C ASP A 220 8.90 15.90 11.75
N LEU A 221 8.84 16.95 12.56
CA LEU A 221 8.75 18.34 12.09
C LEU A 221 10.00 18.80 11.29
N ASN A 222 11.10 18.06 11.37
CA ASN A 222 12.31 18.32 10.59
C ASN A 222 12.39 17.38 9.36
N GLU A 223 11.27 16.78 8.98
CA GLU A 223 11.13 15.85 7.86
C GLU A 223 11.95 14.56 7.98
N ARG A 224 12.53 14.24 9.16
CA ARG A 224 13.28 13.00 9.37
C ARG A 224 12.34 11.80 9.43
N GLY A 225 12.55 10.85 8.54
CA GLY A 225 11.76 9.64 8.42
C GLY A 225 12.21 8.53 9.37
N VAL A 226 11.24 7.89 10.02
CA VAL A 226 11.45 6.70 10.84
C VAL A 226 10.48 5.61 10.40
N LEU A 227 11.01 4.41 10.18
CA LEU A 227 10.20 3.20 9.96
C LEU A 227 10.07 2.45 11.28
N HIS A 228 8.83 2.26 11.71
CA HIS A 228 8.48 1.47 12.89
C HIS A 228 7.99 0.09 12.46
N ALA A 229 8.53 -0.97 13.06
CA ALA A 229 7.96 -2.29 13.00
C ALA A 229 7.08 -2.52 14.24
N ILE A 230 5.82 -2.87 14.02
CA ILE A 230 4.79 -3.01 15.05
C ILE A 230 4.28 -4.45 15.02
N ASP A 231 4.45 -5.17 16.13
CA ASP A 231 3.83 -6.47 16.34
C ASP A 231 2.31 -6.27 16.54
N LEU A 232 1.53 -6.68 15.55
CA LEU A 232 0.08 -6.53 15.56
C LEU A 232 -0.62 -7.48 16.55
N VAL A 233 0.03 -8.55 16.99
CA VAL A 233 -0.51 -9.46 17.99
C VAL A 233 -0.31 -8.88 19.40
N ALA A 234 0.92 -8.46 19.69
CA ALA A 234 1.27 -7.86 20.98
C ALA A 234 0.83 -6.39 21.09
N ASN A 235 0.48 -5.74 19.97
CA ASN A 235 0.10 -4.32 19.86
C ASN A 235 1.16 -3.39 20.44
N ARG A 236 2.39 -3.53 19.99
CA ARG A 236 3.52 -2.73 20.45
C ARG A 236 4.55 -2.51 19.34
N ILE A 237 5.25 -1.40 19.39
CA ILE A 237 6.42 -1.15 18.56
C ILE A 237 7.54 -2.09 19.02
N VAL A 238 8.10 -2.88 18.09
CA VAL A 238 9.20 -3.81 18.36
C VAL A 238 10.54 -3.28 17.89
N ALA A 239 10.54 -2.41 16.89
CA ALA A 239 11.76 -1.75 16.41
C ALA A 239 11.41 -0.42 15.74
N SER A 240 12.39 0.48 15.70
CA SER A 240 12.29 1.79 15.02
C SER A 240 13.65 2.13 14.43
N VAL A 241 13.68 2.47 13.14
CA VAL A 241 14.92 2.78 12.42
C VAL A 241 14.77 4.05 11.60
N PRO A 242 15.76 4.97 11.62
CA PRO A 242 15.76 6.13 10.73
C PRO A 242 16.00 5.67 9.29
N VAL A 243 15.22 6.18 8.33
CA VAL A 243 15.22 5.64 6.97
C VAL A 243 15.34 6.68 5.86
N ALA A 244 14.86 7.90 6.07
CA ALA A 244 14.72 8.89 5.01
C ALA A 244 14.82 10.31 5.54
N THR A 245 14.95 11.30 4.65
CA THR A 245 15.03 12.73 5.01
C THR A 245 13.71 13.47 4.83
N ALA A 246 12.90 13.06 3.83
CA ALA A 246 11.59 13.65 3.54
C ALA A 246 10.65 12.58 2.99
N PRO A 247 10.31 11.54 3.78
CA PRO A 247 9.55 10.41 3.29
C PRO A 247 8.11 10.79 2.98
N THR A 248 7.57 10.24 1.88
CA THR A 248 6.20 10.52 1.45
C THR A 248 5.32 9.30 1.36
N GLN A 249 5.88 8.13 1.08
CA GLN A 249 5.11 6.88 0.92
C GLN A 249 5.95 5.65 1.24
N LEU A 250 5.26 4.57 1.60
CA LEU A 250 5.80 3.24 1.87
C LEU A 250 5.06 2.19 1.04
N ALA A 251 5.81 1.24 0.47
CA ALA A 251 5.24 0.02 -0.08
C ALA A 251 6.09 -1.19 0.30
N LEU A 252 5.50 -2.39 0.37
CA LEU A 252 6.22 -3.65 0.58
C LEU A 252 6.34 -4.45 -0.71
N SER A 253 7.40 -5.25 -0.82
CA SER A 253 7.47 -6.32 -1.83
C SER A 253 6.36 -7.34 -1.61
N VAL A 254 5.98 -8.05 -2.67
CA VAL A 254 4.90 -9.05 -2.63
C VAL A 254 5.17 -10.17 -1.61
N ASP A 255 6.44 -10.52 -1.41
CA ASP A 255 6.89 -11.50 -0.40
C ASP A 255 7.08 -10.90 1.00
N GLY A 256 6.90 -9.59 1.14
CA GLY A 256 7.08 -8.88 2.41
C GLY A 256 8.53 -8.74 2.88
N THR A 257 9.54 -9.16 2.09
CA THR A 257 10.94 -9.15 2.52
C THR A 257 11.64 -7.80 2.37
N ARG A 258 11.05 -6.87 1.60
CA ARG A 258 11.59 -5.53 1.34
C ARG A 258 10.55 -4.46 1.54
N ALA A 259 10.98 -3.34 2.10
CA ALA A 259 10.21 -2.11 2.20
C ALA A 259 10.82 -1.05 1.27
N TYR A 260 10.00 -0.38 0.49
CA TYR A 260 10.35 0.71 -0.42
C TYR A 260 9.82 2.01 0.15
N VAL A 261 10.71 2.93 0.49
CA VAL A 261 10.36 4.23 1.06
C VAL A 261 10.69 5.31 0.03
N VAL A 262 9.67 6.03 -0.40
CA VAL A 262 9.85 7.22 -1.24
C VAL A 262 10.45 8.34 -0.42
N ASP A 263 11.61 8.83 -0.83
CA ASP A 263 12.24 10.02 -0.28
C ASP A 263 12.32 11.12 -1.35
N TYR A 264 12.91 12.25 -1.04
CA TYR A 264 12.92 13.47 -1.83
C TYR A 264 13.31 13.28 -3.32
N ASP A 265 14.36 12.51 -3.61
CA ASP A 265 14.92 12.30 -4.96
C ASP A 265 15.32 10.84 -5.23
N HIS A 266 14.90 9.93 -4.36
CA HIS A 266 15.24 8.51 -4.47
C HIS A 266 14.23 7.62 -3.74
N VAL A 267 14.34 6.31 -3.94
CA VAL A 267 13.61 5.31 -3.18
C VAL A 267 14.62 4.51 -2.35
N VAL A 268 14.45 4.55 -1.03
CA VAL A 268 15.25 3.75 -0.10
C VAL A 268 14.66 2.35 -0.01
N VAL A 269 15.50 1.33 -0.15
CA VAL A 269 15.10 -0.08 -0.05
C VAL A 269 15.65 -0.66 1.24
N LEU A 270 14.75 -1.17 2.09
CA LEU A 270 15.13 -1.83 3.35
C LEU A 270 14.81 -3.31 3.29
N SER A 271 15.62 -4.12 3.97
CA SER A 271 15.23 -5.47 4.37
C SER A 271 14.25 -5.38 5.54
N THR A 272 13.11 -6.03 5.44
CA THR A 272 12.12 -6.08 6.54
C THR A 272 12.56 -6.99 7.68
N GLU A 273 13.40 -7.97 7.40
CA GLU A 273 13.94 -8.90 8.40
C GLU A 273 14.97 -8.22 9.32
N THR A 274 15.89 -7.44 8.73
CA THR A 274 16.98 -6.81 9.49
C THR A 274 16.74 -5.34 9.80
N LEU A 275 15.73 -4.72 9.16
CA LEU A 275 15.44 -3.29 9.20
C LEU A 275 16.65 -2.41 8.81
N THR A 276 17.47 -2.90 7.90
CA THR A 276 18.63 -2.18 7.38
C THR A 276 18.41 -1.75 5.94
N VAL A 277 18.97 -0.60 5.56
CA VAL A 277 18.99 -0.14 4.16
C VAL A 277 19.88 -1.08 3.36
N VAL A 278 19.32 -1.71 2.33
CA VAL A 278 20.02 -2.65 1.45
C VAL A 278 20.29 -2.07 0.08
N ASP A 279 19.53 -1.07 -0.36
CA ASP A 279 19.72 -0.40 -1.65
C ASP A 279 19.13 1.00 -1.64
N THR A 280 19.48 1.81 -2.65
CA THR A 280 18.91 3.12 -2.89
C THR A 280 18.76 3.33 -4.39
N ILE A 281 17.53 3.50 -4.87
CA ILE A 281 17.21 3.69 -6.28
C ILE A 281 17.13 5.18 -6.55
N SER A 282 18.07 5.72 -7.33
CA SER A 282 18.02 7.10 -7.78
C SER A 282 16.93 7.26 -8.84
N VAL A 283 16.04 8.22 -8.65
CA VAL A 283 14.97 8.55 -9.60
C VAL A 283 15.25 9.91 -10.23
N GLY A 284 14.98 10.02 -11.55
CA GLY A 284 15.38 11.20 -12.32
C GLY A 284 14.53 12.46 -12.07
N ALA A 285 13.39 12.31 -11.39
CA ALA A 285 12.47 13.39 -11.05
C ALA A 285 11.98 13.18 -9.61
N ARG A 286 11.35 14.21 -9.05
CA ARG A 286 10.79 14.16 -7.69
C ARG A 286 9.69 13.10 -7.61
N PRO A 287 9.92 11.96 -6.93
CA PRO A 287 8.94 10.89 -6.85
C PRO A 287 7.72 11.33 -6.02
N SER A 288 6.54 10.90 -6.45
CA SER A 288 5.28 11.17 -5.76
C SER A 288 4.71 9.93 -5.08
N CYS A 289 4.73 8.79 -5.78
CA CYS A 289 4.21 7.54 -5.24
C CYS A 289 4.91 6.31 -5.86
N VAL A 290 4.72 5.15 -5.23
CA VAL A 290 5.24 3.86 -5.68
C VAL A 290 4.16 2.78 -5.65
N ALA A 291 4.27 1.82 -6.57
CA ALA A 291 3.52 0.57 -6.54
C ALA A 291 4.47 -0.60 -6.80
N VAL A 292 4.20 -1.75 -6.19
CA VAL A 292 5.05 -2.94 -6.30
C VAL A 292 4.29 -4.07 -6.97
N GLY A 293 4.85 -4.57 -8.06
CA GLY A 293 4.44 -5.81 -8.71
C GLY A 293 5.33 -6.98 -8.29
N VAL A 294 5.17 -8.13 -8.94
CA VAL A 294 5.89 -9.37 -8.58
C VAL A 294 7.41 -9.21 -8.75
N ASP A 295 7.85 -8.62 -9.86
CA ASP A 295 9.26 -8.44 -10.24
C ASP A 295 9.63 -7.00 -10.55
N ARG A 296 8.75 -6.04 -10.22
CA ARG A 296 8.87 -4.64 -10.61
C ARG A 296 8.43 -3.68 -9.52
N LEU A 297 9.20 -2.62 -9.40
CA LEU A 297 8.83 -1.41 -8.67
C LEU A 297 8.46 -0.33 -9.70
N TYR A 298 7.29 0.24 -9.57
CA TYR A 298 6.85 1.39 -10.33
C TYR A 298 6.99 2.64 -9.47
N VAL A 299 7.63 3.65 -10.01
CA VAL A 299 7.82 4.95 -9.35
C VAL A 299 7.18 6.00 -10.22
N ALA A 300 6.22 6.72 -9.69
CA ALA A 300 5.65 7.89 -10.34
C ALA A 300 6.30 9.17 -9.83
N ASP A 301 6.19 10.24 -10.60
CA ASP A 301 6.76 11.53 -10.27
C ASP A 301 5.76 12.69 -10.33
N CYS A 302 6.17 13.83 -9.78
CA CYS A 302 5.37 15.06 -9.77
C CYS A 302 5.19 15.70 -11.16
N ALA A 303 5.91 15.23 -12.19
CA ALA A 303 5.82 15.76 -13.55
C ALA A 303 4.89 14.93 -14.47
N GLY A 304 4.42 13.77 -13.99
CA GLY A 304 3.55 12.87 -14.76
C GLY A 304 4.28 11.70 -15.39
N GLY A 305 5.52 11.46 -15.00
CA GLY A 305 6.31 10.30 -15.39
C GLY A 305 5.98 9.05 -14.56
N VAL A 306 6.09 7.89 -15.17
CA VAL A 306 6.04 6.57 -14.54
C VAL A 306 7.24 5.77 -15.00
N THR A 307 8.05 5.31 -14.08
CA THR A 307 9.27 4.55 -14.33
C THR A 307 9.18 3.18 -13.68
N ALA A 308 9.60 2.13 -14.37
CA ALA A 308 9.66 0.77 -13.83
C ALA A 308 11.11 0.33 -13.63
N TYR A 309 11.38 -0.24 -12.47
CA TYR A 309 12.66 -0.82 -12.07
C TYR A 309 12.50 -2.33 -11.81
N ALA A 310 13.51 -3.12 -12.16
CA ALA A 310 13.55 -4.50 -11.76
C ALA A 310 13.78 -4.60 -10.24
N VAL A 311 12.99 -5.42 -9.59
CA VAL A 311 13.22 -5.79 -8.19
C VAL A 311 13.39 -7.30 -8.12
N PRO A 312 14.13 -7.84 -7.13
CA PRO A 312 14.24 -9.27 -6.97
C PRO A 312 12.86 -9.90 -6.91
N ALA A 313 12.62 -10.90 -7.75
CA ALA A 313 11.42 -11.71 -7.63
C ALA A 313 11.41 -12.40 -6.27
N PRO A 314 10.21 -12.62 -5.66
CA PRO A 314 10.12 -13.37 -4.42
C PRO A 314 10.84 -14.70 -4.58
N GLU A 315 11.73 -15.02 -3.66
CA GLU A 315 12.31 -16.36 -3.63
C GLU A 315 11.17 -17.37 -3.44
N PRO A 316 11.11 -18.43 -4.26
CA PRO A 316 10.09 -19.45 -4.06
C PRO A 316 10.23 -19.95 -2.62
N MET A 317 9.21 -19.74 -1.82
CA MET A 317 9.22 -20.17 -0.42
C MET A 317 9.68 -21.60 -0.36
N LEU A 318 10.73 -21.86 0.42
CA LEU A 318 11.43 -23.14 0.59
C LEU A 318 10.54 -24.31 1.09
N TYR A 319 9.23 -24.23 0.95
CA TYR A 319 8.34 -25.35 1.22
C TYR A 319 8.73 -26.58 0.39
N ALA A 320 9.17 -26.39 -0.85
CA ALA A 320 9.68 -27.47 -1.69
C ALA A 320 11.01 -28.06 -1.15
N ALA A 321 11.89 -27.23 -0.57
CA ALA A 321 13.14 -27.70 -0.01
C ALA A 321 12.94 -28.34 1.38
N LEU A 322 11.98 -27.87 2.18
CA LEU A 322 11.64 -28.52 3.45
C LEU A 322 10.96 -29.88 3.23
N VAL A 323 10.10 -30.00 2.22
CA VAL A 323 9.48 -31.28 1.82
C VAL A 323 10.51 -32.22 1.20
N ALA A 324 11.49 -31.68 0.45
CA ALA A 324 12.58 -32.50 -0.12
C ALA A 324 13.64 -32.90 0.94
N ALA A 325 13.87 -32.06 1.96
CA ALA A 325 14.83 -32.35 3.04
C ALA A 325 14.27 -33.23 4.16
N ASN A 326 12.96 -33.32 4.30
CA ASN A 326 12.26 -34.28 5.16
C ASN A 326 11.29 -35.09 4.30
N PRO A 327 11.76 -36.11 3.58
CA PRO A 327 10.85 -37.09 3.02
C PRO A 327 10.10 -37.68 4.21
N VAL A 328 8.80 -37.37 4.33
CA VAL A 328 7.91 -38.12 5.20
C VAL A 328 8.13 -39.58 4.82
N ALA A 329 8.75 -40.34 5.72
CA ALA A 329 8.94 -41.76 5.50
C ALA A 329 7.57 -42.28 5.09
N ALA A 330 7.49 -42.87 3.91
CA ALA A 330 6.25 -43.41 3.41
C ALA A 330 5.70 -44.31 4.50
N VAL A 331 4.63 -43.87 5.15
CA VAL A 331 3.89 -44.74 6.05
C VAL A 331 3.29 -45.77 5.15
N GLU A 332 3.89 -47.00 5.12
CA GLU A 332 3.25 -48.12 4.52
C GLU A 332 1.88 -48.29 5.16
N ILE A 333 0.85 -47.94 4.41
CA ILE A 333 -0.51 -48.26 4.77
C ILE A 333 -0.59 -49.80 4.62
N ARG A 334 -0.41 -50.52 5.71
CA ARG A 334 -0.76 -51.95 5.72
C ARG A 334 -2.27 -52.00 5.48
N GLU A 335 -2.66 -52.55 4.36
CA GLU A 335 -4.03 -52.94 4.12
C GLU A 335 -4.45 -53.89 5.29
N LEU A 336 -5.49 -53.49 6.01
CA LEU A 336 -6.14 -54.35 6.97
C LEU A 336 -6.85 -55.44 6.19
N GLU A 337 -6.37 -56.66 6.30
CA GLU A 337 -7.10 -57.84 5.80
C GLU A 337 -8.49 -57.87 6.40
N PRO A 338 -9.55 -58.14 5.62
CA PRO A 338 -10.88 -58.27 6.16
C PRO A 338 -10.93 -59.51 7.09
N ALA A 339 -11.42 -59.33 8.28
CA ALA A 339 -11.65 -60.42 9.21
C ALA A 339 -12.58 -61.45 8.57
N GLY A 340 -12.05 -62.63 8.36
CA GLY A 340 -12.81 -63.77 7.81
C GLY A 340 -14.00 -64.12 8.74
N VAL A 341 -15.12 -64.43 8.09
CA VAL A 341 -16.33 -64.95 8.66
C VAL A 341 -16.13 -66.40 9.11
#